data_94b2779b2c875b9c32a9dfba60c9bfda
#
_entry.id   94b2779b2c875b9c32a9dfba60c9bfda
#
_cell.length_a   1.000
_cell.length_b   1.000
_cell.length_c   1.000
_cell.angle_alpha   90.00
_cell.angle_beta   90.00
_cell.angle_gamma   90.00
#
_symmetry.space_group_name_H-M   'P 1'
#
loop_
_entity.id
_entity.type
_entity.pdbx_description
1 polymer ?
#
loop_
_entity_poly.entity_id
_entity_poly.type
_entity_poly.pdbx_seq_one_letter_code
_entity_poly.pdbx_strand_id
1 'polypeptide(L)'
;MKEKIKSFIKENYKFILVLILLVLFTTVRLPYYIMTTGGTINITDRVEMSSYEKDKEGSINMLYVSEYDATPFSYLVAKIKGEEINSNKDRQISNESVKDINKRNKIMRDNSLDIATMVAYTSANKKIDIKKKTNIVIATTKENGLKVGDIILKADNIECEDIKEIKQIISSKNIDDTVEFTILRNNKEMKVTSKISNENNTKAVGVIIITEYEYDLDPKVDIKFKSSEAGASGGLMLTLTVYNAISDEDIIKGRNIADTGTISADGSVGEID
;
A
#
# COMPACT_ATOMS: atom_id res chain seq x y z
N MET A 1 10.82 37.84 32.99
CA MET A 1 10.04 36.93 32.12
C MET A 1 9.76 35.60 32.82
N LYS A 2 10.75 34.88 33.35
CA LYS A 2 10.58 33.58 34.04
C LYS A 2 9.62 33.63 35.24
N GLU A 3 9.70 34.65 36.09
CA GLU A 3 8.83 34.85 37.26
C GLU A 3 7.34 35.01 36.87
N LYS A 4 7.04 35.81 35.83
CA LYS A 4 5.66 36.01 35.35
C LYS A 4 5.05 34.70 34.80
N ILE A 5 5.86 33.89 34.08
CA ILE A 5 5.41 32.58 33.59
C ILE A 5 5.11 31.63 34.76
N LYS A 6 5.97 31.62 35.80
CA LYS A 6 5.78 30.78 37.00
C LYS A 6 4.54 31.15 37.77
N SER A 7 4.25 32.46 37.96
CA SER A 7 3.02 32.97 38.59
C SER A 7 1.78 32.57 37.76
N PHE A 8 1.81 32.78 36.42
CA PHE A 8 0.71 32.42 35.54
C PHE A 8 0.39 30.91 35.60
N ILE A 9 1.42 30.05 35.56
CA ILE A 9 1.23 28.60 35.70
C ILE A 9 0.63 28.24 37.06
N LYS A 10 1.11 28.86 38.13
CA LYS A 10 0.62 28.60 39.48
C LYS A 10 -0.85 29.02 39.67
N GLU A 11 -1.25 30.11 39.07
CA GLU A 11 -2.62 30.63 39.14
C GLU A 11 -3.59 29.82 38.27
N ASN A 12 -3.11 29.30 37.13
CA ASN A 12 -3.94 28.65 36.12
C ASN A 12 -3.70 27.14 36.00
N TYR A 13 -3.01 26.50 36.97
CA TYR A 13 -2.57 25.10 36.84
C TYR A 13 -3.71 24.10 36.57
N LYS A 14 -4.90 24.33 37.17
CA LYS A 14 -6.07 23.47 36.98
C LYS A 14 -6.56 23.54 35.51
N PHE A 15 -6.65 24.76 34.98
CA PHE A 15 -7.04 24.98 33.60
C PHE A 15 -6.01 24.38 32.63
N ILE A 16 -4.72 24.61 32.88
CA ILE A 16 -3.61 24.03 32.08
C ILE A 16 -3.65 22.50 32.11
N LEU A 17 -3.92 21.92 33.31
CA LEU A 17 -4.05 20.47 33.46
C LEU A 17 -5.21 19.92 32.61
N VAL A 18 -6.39 20.56 32.69
CA VAL A 18 -7.55 20.15 31.88
C VAL A 18 -7.24 20.26 30.39
N LEU A 19 -6.57 21.33 29.96
CA LEU A 19 -6.18 21.51 28.57
C LEU A 19 -5.21 20.40 28.10
N ILE A 20 -4.20 20.08 28.94
CA ILE A 20 -3.26 18.98 28.64
C ILE A 20 -4.01 17.65 28.54
N LEU A 21 -4.91 17.35 29.47
CA LEU A 21 -5.71 16.13 29.43
C LEU A 21 -6.58 16.07 28.18
N LEU A 22 -7.19 17.18 27.78
CA LEU A 22 -8.00 17.26 26.57
C LEU A 22 -7.16 17.04 25.30
N VAL A 23 -5.96 17.62 25.24
CA VAL A 23 -5.01 17.39 24.15
C VAL A 23 -4.60 15.92 24.12
N LEU A 24 -4.22 15.33 25.25
CA LEU A 24 -3.86 13.90 25.32
C LEU A 24 -5.03 13.01 24.89
N PHE A 25 -6.24 13.32 25.32
CA PHE A 25 -7.45 12.58 25.00
C PHE A 25 -7.77 12.56 23.50
N THR A 26 -7.39 13.62 22.77
CA THR A 26 -7.64 13.74 21.33
C THR A 26 -6.45 13.39 20.45
N THR A 27 -5.22 13.31 21.00
CA THR A 27 -4.01 13.12 20.18
C THR A 27 -3.24 11.84 20.44
N VAL A 28 -3.34 11.26 21.65
CA VAL A 28 -2.66 10.00 21.98
C VAL A 28 -3.28 8.88 21.16
N ARG A 29 -2.44 8.13 20.43
CA ARG A 29 -2.91 6.99 19.65
C ARG A 29 -2.99 5.74 20.51
N LEU A 30 -4.12 5.06 20.43
CA LEU A 30 -4.35 3.76 21.05
C LEU A 30 -3.85 2.64 20.12
N PRO A 31 -3.64 1.41 20.64
CA PRO A 31 -3.26 0.26 19.82
C PRO A 31 -4.46 -0.33 19.05
N TYR A 32 -5.34 0.53 18.56
CA TYR A 32 -6.56 0.21 17.82
C TYR A 32 -6.69 1.10 16.60
N TYR A 33 -7.40 0.61 15.60
CA TYR A 33 -7.89 1.41 14.48
C TYR A 33 -9.41 1.27 14.37
N ILE A 34 -10.03 2.27 13.79
CA ILE A 34 -11.47 2.33 13.60
C ILE A 34 -11.73 2.25 12.11
N MET A 35 -12.60 1.32 11.74
CA MET A 35 -13.07 1.18 10.37
C MET A 35 -14.51 1.69 10.30
N THR A 36 -14.77 2.57 9.36
CA THR A 36 -16.10 3.15 9.14
C THR A 36 -16.53 2.92 7.70
N THR A 37 -17.83 3.00 7.48
CA THR A 37 -18.36 3.03 6.13
C THR A 37 -17.68 4.15 5.34
N GLY A 38 -17.12 3.79 4.20
CA GLY A 38 -16.51 4.73 3.28
C GLY A 38 -17.53 5.32 2.32
N GLY A 39 -17.26 5.19 1.04
CA GLY A 39 -18.10 5.71 -0.03
C GLY A 39 -17.65 5.17 -1.38
N THR A 40 -17.92 5.94 -2.40
CA THR A 40 -17.48 5.67 -3.76
C THR A 40 -16.51 6.74 -4.24
N ILE A 41 -15.52 6.33 -5.02
CA ILE A 41 -14.63 7.23 -5.75
C ILE A 41 -14.88 7.01 -7.23
N ASN A 42 -15.27 8.06 -7.96
CA ASN A 42 -15.35 8.01 -9.41
C ASN A 42 -13.94 7.91 -9.98
N ILE A 43 -13.56 6.72 -10.49
CA ILE A 43 -12.24 6.48 -11.06
C ILE A 43 -12.18 6.97 -12.50
N THR A 44 -13.30 7.01 -13.22
CA THR A 44 -13.35 7.53 -14.59
C THR A 44 -12.79 8.95 -14.66
N ASP A 45 -13.06 9.78 -13.64
CA ASP A 45 -12.52 11.15 -13.55
C ASP A 45 -11.04 11.23 -13.15
N ARG A 46 -10.44 10.10 -12.79
CA ARG A 46 -9.05 10.00 -12.35
C ARG A 46 -8.11 9.52 -13.46
N VAL A 47 -8.66 8.99 -14.53
CA VAL A 47 -7.91 8.52 -15.70
C VAL A 47 -7.98 9.58 -16.78
N GLU A 48 -6.83 10.18 -17.11
CA GLU A 48 -6.69 11.20 -18.13
C GLU A 48 -5.89 10.65 -19.32
N MET A 49 -6.43 10.80 -20.51
CA MET A 49 -5.76 10.46 -21.77
C MET A 49 -5.93 11.60 -22.76
N SER A 50 -4.82 12.01 -23.40
CA SER A 50 -4.81 13.18 -24.29
C SER A 50 -5.67 13.03 -25.57
N SER A 51 -6.02 11.79 -25.93
CA SER A 51 -6.85 11.45 -27.10
C SER A 51 -8.23 10.91 -26.73
N TYR A 52 -8.58 10.91 -25.45
CA TYR A 52 -9.85 10.37 -24.97
C TYR A 52 -10.88 11.49 -24.82
N GLU A 53 -11.83 11.55 -25.72
CA GLU A 53 -13.03 12.36 -25.56
C GLU A 53 -13.93 11.67 -24.54
N LYS A 54 -14.25 12.37 -23.44
CA LYS A 54 -15.10 11.88 -22.33
C LYS A 54 -16.61 11.80 -22.74
N ASP A 55 -16.91 11.44 -23.98
CA ASP A 55 -18.28 11.39 -24.49
C ASP A 55 -19.05 10.12 -24.12
N LYS A 56 -18.44 9.24 -23.33
CA LYS A 56 -19.12 8.03 -22.88
C LYS A 56 -19.93 8.34 -21.63
N GLU A 57 -21.25 8.19 -21.74
CA GLU A 57 -22.16 8.27 -20.59
C GLU A 57 -21.83 7.15 -19.58
N GLY A 58 -22.03 7.43 -18.28
CA GLY A 58 -21.79 6.47 -17.20
C GLY A 58 -20.44 6.65 -16.50
N SER A 59 -20.20 5.85 -15.48
CA SER A 59 -18.97 5.92 -14.67
C SER A 59 -18.58 4.58 -14.07
N ILE A 60 -17.29 4.42 -13.83
CA ILE A 60 -16.73 3.36 -13.00
C ILE A 60 -16.31 3.97 -11.67
N ASN A 61 -16.83 3.41 -10.59
CA ASN A 61 -16.62 3.88 -9.24
C ASN A 61 -16.02 2.76 -8.40
N MET A 62 -15.03 3.10 -7.60
CA MET A 62 -14.40 2.21 -6.63
C MET A 62 -15.05 2.41 -5.26
N LEU A 63 -15.46 1.31 -4.61
CA LEU A 63 -15.87 1.32 -3.22
C LEU A 63 -14.65 1.40 -2.30
N TYR A 64 -14.76 2.11 -1.19
CA TYR A 64 -13.71 2.18 -0.19
C TYR A 64 -14.29 2.21 1.23
N VAL A 65 -13.50 1.79 2.19
CA VAL A 65 -13.73 1.97 3.62
C VAL A 65 -12.80 3.06 4.15
N SER A 66 -13.22 3.75 5.20
CA SER A 66 -12.35 4.72 5.88
C SER A 66 -11.73 4.09 7.12
N GLU A 67 -10.41 4.17 7.23
CA GLU A 67 -9.65 3.64 8.34
C GLU A 67 -8.81 4.75 8.99
N TYR A 68 -8.80 4.83 10.32
CA TYR A 68 -7.95 5.76 11.05
C TYR A 68 -7.54 5.23 12.43
N ASP A 69 -6.34 5.64 12.89
CA ASP A 69 -5.85 5.26 14.21
C ASP A 69 -6.73 5.83 15.31
N ALA A 70 -7.10 4.99 16.27
CA ALA A 70 -7.95 5.39 17.37
C ALA A 70 -7.21 6.28 18.38
N THR A 71 -7.88 7.36 18.81
CA THR A 71 -7.55 8.11 20.03
C THR A 71 -8.55 7.76 21.12
N PRO A 72 -8.31 8.07 22.42
CA PRO A 72 -9.32 7.85 23.47
C PRO A 72 -10.67 8.48 23.12
N PHE A 73 -10.67 9.67 22.54
CA PHE A 73 -11.89 10.35 22.11
C PHE A 73 -12.59 9.59 20.97
N SER A 74 -11.87 9.32 19.87
CA SER A 74 -12.48 8.64 18.71
C SER A 74 -12.91 7.21 19.03
N TYR A 75 -12.19 6.51 19.93
CA TYR A 75 -12.58 5.18 20.41
C TYR A 75 -13.95 5.20 21.10
N LEU A 76 -14.18 6.17 22.00
CA LEU A 76 -15.47 6.31 22.67
C LEU A 76 -16.60 6.67 21.70
N VAL A 77 -16.32 7.58 20.76
CA VAL A 77 -17.30 7.96 19.72
C VAL A 77 -17.66 6.76 18.84
N ALA A 78 -16.65 6.01 18.38
CA ALA A 78 -16.86 4.81 17.57
C ALA A 78 -17.70 3.76 18.31
N LYS A 79 -17.43 3.55 19.61
CA LYS A 79 -18.20 2.62 20.44
C LYS A 79 -19.67 3.05 20.60
N ILE A 80 -19.94 4.35 20.74
CA ILE A 80 -21.31 4.88 20.81
C ILE A 80 -22.03 4.73 19.47
N LYS A 81 -21.33 4.94 18.34
CA LYS A 81 -21.90 4.82 17.01
C LYS A 81 -22.03 3.39 16.51
N GLY A 82 -21.43 2.40 17.18
CA GLY A 82 -21.38 1.02 16.74
C GLY A 82 -20.45 0.82 15.53
N GLU A 83 -19.43 1.68 15.37
CA GLU A 83 -18.40 1.53 14.36
C GLU A 83 -17.45 0.38 14.72
N GLU A 84 -16.83 -0.22 13.71
CA GLU A 84 -15.91 -1.35 13.89
C GLU A 84 -14.57 -0.88 14.48
N ILE A 85 -14.18 -1.49 15.62
CA ILE A 85 -12.92 -1.17 16.30
C ILE A 85 -12.06 -2.43 16.31
N ASN A 86 -10.93 -2.38 15.62
CA ASN A 86 -10.01 -3.50 15.46
C ASN A 86 -8.67 -3.23 16.13
N SER A 87 -7.99 -4.30 16.53
CA SER A 87 -6.63 -4.20 17.07
C SER A 87 -5.62 -3.91 15.97
N ASN A 88 -4.63 -3.06 16.25
CA ASN A 88 -3.51 -2.88 15.31
C ASN A 88 -2.77 -4.19 15.02
N LYS A 89 -2.90 -5.20 15.90
CA LYS A 89 -2.32 -6.52 15.67
C LYS A 89 -2.96 -7.26 14.49
N ASP A 90 -4.24 -7.01 14.22
CA ASP A 90 -4.99 -7.73 13.18
C ASP A 90 -4.50 -7.35 11.77
N ARG A 91 -3.95 -6.14 11.60
CA ARG A 91 -3.34 -5.68 10.34
C ARG A 91 -1.82 -5.83 10.27
N GLN A 92 -1.19 -6.35 11.33
CA GLN A 92 0.25 -6.56 11.37
C GLN A 92 0.64 -7.88 10.68
N ILE A 93 1.69 -7.82 9.88
CA ILE A 93 2.45 -8.99 9.48
C ILE A 93 3.66 -9.05 10.42
N SER A 94 3.67 -10.00 11.37
CA SER A 94 4.69 -10.03 12.43
C SER A 94 4.67 -8.77 13.33
N ASN A 95 5.81 -8.25 13.75
CA ASN A 95 5.95 -7.12 14.68
C ASN A 95 6.05 -5.75 13.99
N GLU A 96 5.31 -5.54 12.91
CA GLU A 96 5.32 -4.27 12.18
C GLU A 96 4.86 -3.08 13.05
N SER A 97 5.53 -1.96 12.91
CA SER A 97 5.03 -0.70 13.44
C SER A 97 3.88 -0.14 12.58
N VAL A 98 3.04 0.71 13.14
CA VAL A 98 2.00 1.44 12.36
C VAL A 98 2.61 2.20 11.18
N LYS A 99 3.84 2.71 11.33
CA LYS A 99 4.57 3.38 10.25
C LYS A 99 4.90 2.41 9.10
N ASP A 100 5.29 1.18 9.43
CA ASP A 100 5.60 0.15 8.43
C ASP A 100 4.33 -0.32 7.72
N ILE A 101 3.23 -0.50 8.46
CA ILE A 101 1.91 -0.80 7.89
C ILE A 101 1.50 0.28 6.88
N ASN A 102 1.58 1.55 7.25
CA ASN A 102 1.22 2.65 6.35
C ASN A 102 2.15 2.70 5.12
N LYS A 103 3.45 2.42 5.29
CA LYS A 103 4.40 2.34 4.18
C LYS A 103 4.07 1.17 3.26
N ARG A 104 3.80 -0.02 3.81
CA ARG A 104 3.37 -1.20 3.06
C ARG A 104 2.10 -0.91 2.25
N ASN A 105 1.07 -0.36 2.88
CA ASN A 105 -0.19 -0.07 2.22
C ASN A 105 -0.02 0.90 1.04
N LYS A 106 0.89 1.88 1.18
CA LYS A 106 1.22 2.78 0.07
C LYS A 106 1.91 2.04 -1.08
N ILE A 107 2.92 1.21 -0.78
CA ILE A 107 3.63 0.43 -1.78
C ILE A 107 2.66 -0.55 -2.48
N MET A 108 1.78 -1.21 -1.72
CA MET A 108 0.77 -2.11 -2.28
C MET A 108 -0.22 -1.39 -3.20
N ARG A 109 -0.63 -0.16 -2.86
CA ARG A 109 -1.45 0.66 -3.75
C ARG A 109 -0.71 0.96 -5.06
N ASP A 110 0.53 1.45 -4.98
CA ASP A 110 1.32 1.83 -6.15
C ASP A 110 1.55 0.59 -7.05
N ASN A 111 1.85 -0.55 -6.47
CA ASN A 111 1.93 -1.83 -7.19
C ASN A 111 0.59 -2.26 -7.83
N SER A 112 -0.53 -2.05 -7.12
CA SER A 112 -1.86 -2.33 -7.68
C SER A 112 -2.19 -1.46 -8.90
N LEU A 113 -1.73 -0.19 -8.92
CA LEU A 113 -1.83 0.70 -10.07
C LEU A 113 -1.02 0.17 -11.25
N ASP A 114 0.21 -0.27 -11.02
CA ASP A 114 1.08 -0.86 -12.04
C ASP A 114 0.44 -2.11 -12.66
N ILE A 115 0.02 -3.04 -11.81
CA ILE A 115 -0.60 -4.30 -12.24
C ILE A 115 -1.88 -4.02 -13.04
N ALA A 116 -2.76 -3.14 -12.52
CA ALA A 116 -4.01 -2.78 -13.19
C ALA A 116 -3.76 -2.19 -14.58
N THR A 117 -2.78 -1.29 -14.68
CA THR A 117 -2.39 -0.67 -15.95
C THR A 117 -1.83 -1.70 -16.92
N MET A 118 -0.93 -2.57 -16.47
CA MET A 118 -0.35 -3.63 -17.29
C MET A 118 -1.42 -4.60 -17.84
N VAL A 119 -2.35 -5.04 -16.98
CA VAL A 119 -3.45 -5.93 -17.37
C VAL A 119 -4.37 -5.24 -18.38
N ALA A 120 -4.72 -3.97 -18.15
CA ALA A 120 -5.58 -3.21 -19.06
C ALA A 120 -4.96 -3.08 -20.46
N TYR A 121 -3.67 -2.70 -20.53
CA TYR A 121 -2.96 -2.56 -21.82
C TYR A 121 -2.81 -3.89 -22.55
N THR A 122 -2.45 -4.94 -21.82
CA THR A 122 -2.32 -6.28 -22.38
C THR A 122 -3.68 -6.77 -22.93
N SER A 123 -4.75 -6.59 -22.17
CA SER A 123 -6.12 -6.99 -22.57
C SER A 123 -6.64 -6.19 -23.76
N ALA A 124 -6.27 -4.90 -23.87
CA ALA A 124 -6.64 -4.04 -24.99
C ALA A 124 -5.71 -4.19 -26.22
N ASN A 125 -4.71 -5.07 -26.17
CA ASN A 125 -3.65 -5.19 -27.20
C ASN A 125 -2.94 -3.86 -27.50
N LYS A 126 -2.77 -3.01 -26.47
CA LYS A 126 -2.02 -1.75 -26.57
C LYS A 126 -0.58 -1.95 -26.09
N LYS A 127 0.31 -1.06 -26.54
CA LYS A 127 1.74 -1.20 -26.22
C LYS A 127 2.07 -0.72 -24.80
N ILE A 128 2.77 -1.55 -24.07
CA ILE A 128 3.44 -1.23 -22.81
C ILE A 128 4.89 -1.68 -22.88
N ASP A 129 5.82 -0.80 -22.58
CA ASP A 129 7.27 -1.05 -22.66
C ASP A 129 7.89 -0.90 -21.26
N ILE A 130 8.17 -2.03 -20.62
CA ILE A 130 8.75 -2.07 -19.27
C ILE A 130 10.21 -1.66 -19.37
N LYS A 131 10.57 -0.55 -18.70
CA LYS A 131 11.93 0.02 -18.66
C LYS A 131 12.74 -0.50 -17.48
N LYS A 132 12.07 -0.70 -16.34
CA LYS A 132 12.74 -1.11 -15.11
C LYS A 132 11.80 -1.88 -14.21
N LYS A 133 12.36 -2.84 -13.48
CA LYS A 133 11.72 -3.56 -12.39
C LYS A 133 12.45 -3.25 -11.08
N THR A 134 11.72 -3.10 -10.01
CA THR A 134 12.28 -2.78 -8.69
C THR A 134 11.66 -3.70 -7.65
N ASN A 135 12.47 -4.57 -7.03
CA ASN A 135 12.01 -5.50 -6.01
C ASN A 135 12.03 -4.82 -4.63
N ILE A 136 10.86 -4.69 -4.01
CA ILE A 136 10.68 -3.95 -2.75
C ILE A 136 10.16 -4.89 -1.67
N VAL A 137 10.78 -4.84 -0.49
CA VAL A 137 10.30 -5.54 0.71
C VAL A 137 9.07 -4.82 1.25
N ILE A 138 7.94 -5.53 1.32
CA ILE A 138 6.68 -4.99 1.88
C ILE A 138 6.39 -5.49 3.28
N ALA A 139 6.93 -6.64 3.68
CA ALA A 139 6.79 -7.16 5.04
C ALA A 139 7.95 -8.08 5.41
N THR A 140 8.14 -8.27 6.72
CA THR A 140 9.06 -9.25 7.26
C THR A 140 8.32 -10.12 8.27
N THR A 141 8.43 -11.44 8.16
CA THR A 141 7.79 -12.41 9.07
C THR A 141 8.62 -12.69 10.31
N LYS A 142 9.89 -12.27 10.31
CA LYS A 142 10.87 -12.41 11.41
C LYS A 142 11.97 -11.36 11.31
N GLU A 143 12.77 -11.22 12.37
CA GLU A 143 13.98 -10.43 12.34
C GLU A 143 15.03 -11.08 11.43
N ASN A 144 15.33 -10.41 10.33
CA ASN A 144 16.26 -10.86 9.29
C ASN A 144 17.14 -9.73 8.75
N GLY A 145 17.12 -8.57 9.41
CA GLY A 145 17.87 -7.35 9.03
C GLY A 145 17.23 -6.52 7.92
N LEU A 146 16.32 -7.08 7.12
CA LEU A 146 15.55 -6.37 6.11
C LEU A 146 14.39 -5.59 6.75
N LYS A 147 13.92 -4.55 6.08
CA LYS A 147 12.83 -3.66 6.55
C LYS A 147 11.88 -3.32 5.43
N VAL A 148 10.66 -2.99 5.78
CA VAL A 148 9.64 -2.51 4.82
C VAL A 148 10.18 -1.32 4.04
N GLY A 149 10.12 -1.44 2.71
CA GLY A 149 10.59 -0.47 1.74
C GLY A 149 12.09 -0.51 1.45
N ASP A 150 12.80 -1.58 1.83
CA ASP A 150 14.11 -1.86 1.29
C ASP A 150 13.97 -2.28 -0.18
N ILE A 151 14.78 -1.70 -1.05
CA ILE A 151 14.87 -2.12 -2.45
C ILE A 151 16.02 -3.12 -2.53
N ILE A 152 15.75 -4.32 -3.04
CA ILE A 152 16.75 -5.36 -3.24
C ILE A 152 17.42 -5.13 -4.60
N LEU A 153 18.73 -4.88 -4.58
CA LEU A 153 19.55 -4.71 -5.77
C LEU A 153 20.23 -6.03 -6.17
N LYS A 154 20.80 -6.74 -5.16
CA LYS A 154 21.55 -7.98 -5.37
C LYS A 154 21.28 -8.97 -4.23
N ALA A 155 21.40 -10.25 -4.56
CA ALA A 155 21.49 -11.34 -3.60
C ALA A 155 22.76 -12.14 -3.88
N ASP A 156 23.64 -12.32 -2.88
CA ASP A 156 24.98 -12.93 -3.01
C ASP A 156 25.81 -12.34 -4.17
N ASN A 157 25.80 -11.02 -4.32
CA ASN A 157 26.43 -10.25 -5.39
C ASN A 157 25.86 -10.45 -6.81
N ILE A 158 24.80 -11.24 -6.98
CA ILE A 158 24.09 -11.42 -8.25
C ILE A 158 22.99 -10.35 -8.32
N GLU A 159 22.94 -9.60 -9.41
CA GLU A 159 21.87 -8.62 -9.66
C GLU A 159 20.54 -9.35 -9.82
N CYS A 160 19.49 -8.82 -9.20
CA CYS A 160 18.16 -9.43 -9.19
C CYS A 160 17.13 -8.43 -9.73
N GLU A 161 16.77 -8.56 -10.99
CA GLU A 161 15.70 -7.80 -11.62
C GLU A 161 14.33 -8.43 -11.38
N ASP A 162 14.27 -9.75 -11.21
CA ASP A 162 13.04 -10.51 -10.98
C ASP A 162 13.08 -11.23 -9.62
N ILE A 163 11.93 -11.28 -8.96
CA ILE A 163 11.77 -12.03 -7.68
C ILE A 163 12.14 -13.50 -7.85
N LYS A 164 11.95 -14.08 -9.06
CA LYS A 164 12.32 -15.47 -9.33
C LYS A 164 13.80 -15.74 -9.14
N GLU A 165 14.67 -14.79 -9.48
CA GLU A 165 16.12 -14.89 -9.30
C GLU A 165 16.47 -14.94 -7.81
N ILE A 166 15.84 -14.07 -6.99
CA ILE A 166 15.99 -14.09 -5.54
C ILE A 166 15.56 -15.44 -4.97
N LYS A 167 14.41 -15.97 -5.40
CA LYS A 167 13.91 -17.29 -5.00
C LYS A 167 14.85 -18.43 -5.40
N GLN A 168 15.44 -18.38 -6.59
CA GLN A 168 16.40 -19.37 -7.04
C GLN A 168 17.67 -19.38 -6.18
N ILE A 169 18.22 -18.20 -5.87
CA ILE A 169 19.39 -18.07 -4.99
C ILE A 169 19.09 -18.68 -3.61
N ILE A 170 17.95 -18.33 -3.00
CA ILE A 170 17.54 -18.87 -1.70
C ILE A 170 17.35 -20.38 -1.77
N SER A 171 16.70 -20.91 -2.79
CA SER A 171 16.40 -22.34 -2.94
C SER A 171 17.66 -23.20 -3.17
N SER A 172 18.71 -22.64 -3.79
CA SER A 172 19.98 -23.33 -4.03
C SER A 172 20.82 -23.56 -2.79
N LYS A 173 20.54 -22.87 -1.69
CA LYS A 173 21.26 -22.96 -0.42
C LYS A 173 20.59 -23.94 0.55
N ASN A 174 21.27 -24.24 1.65
CA ASN A 174 20.72 -25.07 2.72
C ASN A 174 19.98 -24.23 3.77
N ILE A 175 19.13 -24.89 4.55
CA ILE A 175 18.59 -24.30 5.78
C ILE A 175 19.77 -24.00 6.70
N ASP A 176 19.67 -22.87 7.42
CA ASP A 176 20.72 -22.27 8.26
C ASP A 176 21.85 -21.55 7.53
N ASP A 177 21.98 -21.72 6.19
CA ASP A 177 22.87 -20.85 5.39
C ASP A 177 22.37 -19.39 5.42
N THR A 178 23.22 -18.49 4.95
CA THR A 178 22.91 -17.07 4.85
C THR A 178 22.91 -16.58 3.41
N VAL A 179 22.08 -15.56 3.15
CA VAL A 179 22.13 -14.77 1.91
C VAL A 179 22.49 -13.34 2.25
N GLU A 180 23.48 -12.78 1.56
CA GLU A 180 23.87 -11.37 1.64
C GLU A 180 23.09 -10.58 0.61
N PHE A 181 22.18 -9.69 1.05
CA PHE A 181 21.46 -8.77 0.19
C PHE A 181 22.20 -7.43 0.12
N THR A 182 22.43 -6.92 -1.09
CA THR A 182 22.75 -5.51 -1.32
C THR A 182 21.42 -4.80 -1.53
N ILE A 183 21.13 -3.83 -0.67
CA ILE A 183 19.83 -3.12 -0.66
C ILE A 183 20.03 -1.62 -0.72
N LEU A 184 18.99 -0.91 -1.18
CA LEU A 184 18.88 0.53 -1.05
C LEU A 184 17.88 0.85 0.06
N ARG A 185 18.32 1.44 1.17
CA ARG A 185 17.51 1.89 2.31
C ARG A 185 17.68 3.37 2.52
N ASN A 186 16.59 4.15 2.41
CA ASN A 186 16.63 5.62 2.51
C ASN A 186 17.69 6.24 1.57
N ASN A 187 17.73 5.79 0.31
CA ASN A 187 18.69 6.20 -0.72
C ASN A 187 20.19 5.93 -0.38
N LYS A 188 20.44 5.01 0.56
CA LYS A 188 21.79 4.55 0.89
C LYS A 188 21.91 3.06 0.61
N GLU A 189 22.94 2.71 -0.19
CA GLU A 189 23.28 1.32 -0.41
C GLU A 189 23.92 0.73 0.84
N MET A 190 23.52 -0.49 1.19
CA MET A 190 24.07 -1.24 2.31
C MET A 190 23.92 -2.74 2.11
N LYS A 191 24.70 -3.51 2.85
CA LYS A 191 24.61 -4.97 2.87
C LYS A 191 23.86 -5.43 4.11
N VAL A 192 23.00 -6.41 3.93
CA VAL A 192 22.21 -7.06 4.97
C VAL A 192 22.30 -8.56 4.80
N THR A 193 22.64 -9.28 5.85
CA THR A 193 22.71 -10.75 5.85
C THR A 193 21.47 -11.32 6.50
N SER A 194 20.77 -12.21 5.78
CA SER A 194 19.57 -12.89 6.25
C SER A 194 19.80 -14.40 6.29
N LYS A 195 19.32 -15.03 7.35
CA LYS A 195 19.42 -16.48 7.54
C LYS A 195 18.25 -17.19 6.84
N ILE A 196 18.55 -18.29 6.15
CA ILE A 196 17.54 -19.15 5.53
C ILE A 196 16.92 -20.06 6.58
N SER A 197 15.61 -20.15 6.58
CA SER A 197 14.82 -21.04 7.43
C SER A 197 13.82 -21.84 6.60
N ASN A 198 13.23 -22.85 7.22
CA ASN A 198 12.09 -23.56 6.65
C ASN A 198 10.80 -22.84 7.08
N GLU A 199 10.04 -22.35 6.13
CA GLU A 199 8.72 -21.75 6.32
C GLU A 199 7.72 -22.48 5.43
N ASN A 200 6.74 -23.16 6.03
CA ASN A 200 5.72 -23.95 5.33
C ASN A 200 6.32 -24.92 4.28
N ASN A 201 7.36 -25.66 4.67
CA ASN A 201 8.11 -26.58 3.80
C ASN A 201 8.85 -25.91 2.61
N THR A 202 9.07 -24.61 2.69
CA THR A 202 9.81 -23.86 1.69
C THR A 202 10.98 -23.13 2.34
N LYS A 203 12.13 -23.10 1.65
CA LYS A 203 13.28 -22.29 2.09
C LYS A 203 12.96 -20.81 1.91
N ALA A 204 13.07 -20.04 2.97
CA ALA A 204 12.74 -18.61 2.97
C ALA A 204 13.66 -17.82 3.91
N VAL A 205 13.76 -16.53 3.67
CA VAL A 205 14.47 -15.57 4.54
C VAL A 205 13.49 -14.70 5.36
N GLY A 206 12.19 -15.04 5.33
CA GLY A 206 11.17 -14.34 6.10
C GLY A 206 10.87 -12.93 5.62
N VAL A 207 10.71 -12.75 4.31
CA VAL A 207 10.29 -11.48 3.69
C VAL A 207 9.20 -11.69 2.66
N ILE A 208 8.35 -10.70 2.52
CA ILE A 208 7.41 -10.57 1.39
C ILE A 208 7.93 -9.47 0.50
N ILE A 209 8.09 -9.79 -0.79
CA ILE A 209 8.65 -8.89 -1.81
C ILE A 209 7.61 -8.74 -2.92
N ILE A 210 7.46 -7.52 -3.41
CA ILE A 210 6.74 -7.23 -4.65
C ILE A 210 7.66 -6.55 -5.65
N THR A 211 7.25 -6.51 -6.91
CA THR A 211 7.95 -5.78 -7.97
C THR A 211 7.12 -4.58 -8.40
N GLU A 212 7.70 -3.38 -8.32
CA GLU A 212 7.20 -2.16 -8.96
C GLU A 212 7.81 -2.04 -10.35
N TYR A 213 7.10 -1.37 -11.26
CA TYR A 213 7.45 -1.26 -12.66
C TYR A 213 7.54 0.20 -13.09
N GLU A 214 8.61 0.56 -13.80
CA GLU A 214 8.67 1.78 -14.60
C GLU A 214 8.42 1.38 -16.06
N TYR A 215 7.48 2.05 -16.74
CA TYR A 215 7.08 1.69 -18.10
C TYR A 215 6.66 2.91 -18.93
N ASP A 216 6.79 2.79 -20.24
CA ASP A 216 6.19 3.70 -21.20
C ASP A 216 4.90 3.11 -21.74
N LEU A 217 3.89 3.95 -21.93
CA LEU A 217 2.55 3.60 -22.39
C LEU A 217 2.26 4.23 -23.75
N ASP A 218 1.61 3.45 -24.64
CA ASP A 218 1.08 3.95 -25.90
C ASP A 218 -0.31 3.33 -26.17
N PRO A 219 -1.40 4.13 -26.11
CA PRO A 219 -1.49 5.57 -25.82
C PRO A 219 -1.09 5.91 -24.39
N LYS A 220 -0.65 7.15 -24.14
CA LYS A 220 -0.27 7.60 -22.81
C LYS A 220 -1.50 7.87 -21.94
N VAL A 221 -1.54 7.28 -20.78
CA VAL A 221 -2.57 7.49 -19.73
C VAL A 221 -1.91 8.03 -18.48
N ASP A 222 -2.54 9.00 -17.83
CA ASP A 222 -2.18 9.53 -16.52
C ASP A 222 -3.28 9.19 -15.52
N ILE A 223 -2.88 8.63 -14.37
CA ILE A 223 -3.81 8.16 -13.34
C ILE A 223 -3.55 8.92 -12.04
N LYS A 224 -4.57 9.63 -11.54
CA LYS A 224 -4.45 10.52 -10.38
C LYS A 224 -5.07 9.91 -9.12
N PHE A 225 -4.23 9.60 -8.14
CA PHE A 225 -4.66 9.21 -6.80
C PHE A 225 -4.14 10.17 -5.74
N LYS A 226 -4.90 10.30 -4.64
CA LYS A 226 -4.48 11.09 -3.48
C LYS A 226 -3.54 10.26 -2.61
N SER A 227 -2.60 10.92 -1.93
CA SER A 227 -1.65 10.26 -1.03
C SER A 227 -2.31 9.56 0.17
N SER A 228 -3.55 9.94 0.50
CA SER A 228 -4.36 9.32 1.57
C SER A 228 -5.08 8.06 1.14
N GLU A 229 -5.14 7.79 -0.17
CA GLU A 229 -5.76 6.58 -0.70
C GLU A 229 -4.71 5.46 -0.69
N ALA A 230 -5.03 4.35 -0.06
CA ALA A 230 -4.10 3.23 0.17
C ALA A 230 -4.82 1.89 0.00
N GLY A 231 -4.03 0.83 -0.21
CA GLY A 231 -4.54 -0.54 -0.36
C GLY A 231 -4.62 -1.03 -1.80
N ALA A 232 -4.74 -2.34 -1.97
CA ALA A 232 -4.70 -3.02 -3.26
C ALA A 232 -6.09 -3.31 -3.85
N SER A 233 -7.17 -3.11 -3.09
CA SER A 233 -8.52 -3.56 -3.44
C SER A 233 -9.19 -2.80 -4.59
N GLY A 234 -8.59 -1.72 -5.09
CA GLY A 234 -9.11 -0.95 -6.22
C GLY A 234 -8.62 -1.41 -7.60
N GLY A 235 -7.74 -2.39 -7.66
CA GLY A 235 -7.03 -2.79 -8.88
C GLY A 235 -7.97 -3.21 -10.02
N LEU A 236 -9.02 -3.98 -9.72
CA LEU A 236 -10.00 -4.41 -10.72
C LEU A 236 -10.70 -3.21 -11.36
N MET A 237 -11.23 -2.30 -10.54
CA MET A 237 -11.99 -1.15 -11.05
C MET A 237 -11.11 -0.21 -11.85
N LEU A 238 -9.84 -0.07 -11.44
CA LEU A 238 -8.85 0.69 -12.19
C LEU A 238 -8.53 0.02 -13.53
N THR A 239 -8.34 -1.31 -13.57
CA THR A 239 -8.13 -2.06 -14.80
C THR A 239 -9.26 -1.82 -15.79
N LEU A 240 -10.51 -1.94 -15.33
CA LEU A 240 -11.69 -1.71 -16.17
C LEU A 240 -11.75 -0.25 -16.68
N THR A 241 -11.39 0.72 -15.83
CA THR A 241 -11.40 2.13 -16.22
C THR A 241 -10.33 2.42 -17.28
N VAL A 242 -9.10 1.95 -17.07
CA VAL A 242 -8.01 2.12 -18.04
C VAL A 242 -8.34 1.38 -19.33
N TYR A 243 -8.82 0.13 -19.25
CA TYR A 243 -9.24 -0.64 -20.42
C TYR A 243 -10.31 0.12 -21.22
N ASN A 244 -11.35 0.62 -20.57
CA ASN A 244 -12.42 1.38 -21.23
C ASN A 244 -11.91 2.68 -21.87
N ALA A 245 -10.86 3.29 -21.30
CA ALA A 245 -10.27 4.51 -21.84
C ALA A 245 -9.43 4.25 -23.09
N ILE A 246 -8.68 3.12 -23.15
CA ILE A 246 -7.73 2.82 -24.26
C ILE A 246 -8.30 1.87 -25.31
N SER A 247 -9.42 1.20 -25.01
CA SER A 247 -10.08 0.26 -25.93
C SER A 247 -11.09 0.99 -26.82
N ASP A 248 -11.30 0.46 -28.02
CA ASP A 248 -12.37 0.89 -28.92
C ASP A 248 -13.76 0.43 -28.44
N GLU A 249 -13.79 -0.49 -27.47
CA GLU A 249 -15.03 -0.99 -26.88
C GLU A 249 -15.52 -0.08 -25.73
N ASP A 250 -16.80 0.18 -25.70
CA ASP A 250 -17.47 0.78 -24.53
C ASP A 250 -18.02 -0.30 -23.62
N ILE A 251 -17.28 -0.67 -22.58
CA ILE A 251 -17.73 -1.70 -21.62
C ILE A 251 -18.75 -1.16 -20.62
N ILE A 252 -18.84 0.15 -20.44
CA ILE A 252 -19.77 0.80 -19.48
C ILE A 252 -21.16 0.85 -20.05
N LYS A 253 -21.33 1.21 -21.31
CA LYS A 253 -22.62 1.32 -22.02
C LYS A 253 -23.63 2.21 -21.27
N GLY A 254 -23.17 3.39 -20.84
CA GLY A 254 -23.97 4.38 -20.12
C GLY A 254 -24.32 4.01 -18.66
N ARG A 255 -23.79 2.94 -18.09
CA ARG A 255 -24.09 2.51 -16.72
C ARG A 255 -23.16 3.16 -15.70
N ASN A 256 -23.65 3.33 -14.47
CA ASN A 256 -22.83 3.64 -13.31
C ASN A 256 -22.52 2.32 -12.58
N ILE A 257 -21.27 1.91 -12.64
CA ILE A 257 -20.78 0.66 -12.03
C ILE A 257 -20.04 1.04 -10.75
N ALA A 258 -20.31 0.35 -9.63
CA ALA A 258 -19.57 0.54 -8.38
C ALA A 258 -19.23 -0.83 -7.81
N ASP A 259 -17.94 -1.08 -7.59
CA ASP A 259 -17.41 -2.31 -7.04
C ASP A 259 -16.01 -2.08 -6.44
N THR A 260 -15.41 -3.13 -5.91
CA THR A 260 -14.02 -3.18 -5.50
C THR A 260 -13.48 -4.59 -5.76
N GLY A 261 -12.17 -4.74 -5.86
CA GLY A 261 -11.53 -6.05 -6.08
C GLY A 261 -10.06 -5.89 -6.42
N THR A 262 -9.29 -6.91 -6.10
CA THR A 262 -7.89 -7.02 -6.52
C THR A 262 -7.79 -7.61 -7.92
N ILE A 263 -6.68 -7.33 -8.61
CA ILE A 263 -6.32 -7.93 -9.89
C ILE A 263 -4.90 -8.45 -9.81
N SER A 264 -4.67 -9.64 -10.33
CA SER A 264 -3.33 -10.22 -10.45
C SER A 264 -2.74 -9.96 -11.84
N ALA A 265 -1.42 -10.07 -11.98
CA ALA A 265 -0.71 -9.81 -13.23
C ALA A 265 -1.11 -10.75 -14.40
N ASP A 266 -1.70 -11.89 -14.09
CA ASP A 266 -2.28 -12.83 -15.07
C ASP A 266 -3.72 -12.49 -15.47
N GLY A 267 -4.29 -11.40 -14.92
CA GLY A 267 -5.67 -10.96 -15.16
C GLY A 267 -6.71 -11.65 -14.28
N SER A 268 -6.32 -12.52 -13.36
CA SER A 268 -7.26 -13.13 -12.41
C SER A 268 -7.74 -12.12 -11.38
N VAL A 269 -9.04 -12.18 -11.06
CA VAL A 269 -9.69 -11.34 -10.04
C VAL A 269 -9.58 -12.04 -8.71
N GLY A 270 -9.06 -11.34 -7.71
CA GLY A 270 -8.97 -11.84 -6.34
C GLY A 270 -10.20 -11.51 -5.51
N GLU A 271 -10.29 -12.20 -4.37
CA GLU A 271 -11.31 -11.93 -3.36
C GLU A 271 -11.09 -10.55 -2.71
N ILE A 272 -12.16 -10.04 -2.11
CA ILE A 272 -12.14 -8.80 -1.31
C ILE A 272 -11.92 -9.25 0.13
N ASP A 273 -10.81 -8.85 0.72
CA ASP A 273 -10.49 -9.06 2.14
C ASP A 273 -11.07 -7.94 3.00
#